data_f72b0d8857f32facb9acb480f58c0fc8
#
_entry.id   f72b0d8857f32facb9acb480f58c0fc8
#
_cell.length_a   1.000
_cell.length_b   1.000
_cell.length_c   1.000
_cell.angle_alpha   90.00
_cell.angle_beta   90.00
_cell.angle_gamma   90.00
#
_symmetry.space_group_name_H-M   'P 1'
#
loop_
_entity.id
_entity.type
_entity.pdbx_description
1 polymer ?
#
loop_
_entity_poly.entity_id
_entity_poly.type
_entity_poly.pdbx_seq_one_letter_code
_entity_poly.pdbx_strand_id
1 'polypeptide(L)'
;MLHRYRQWWLCFFLLLARGAGASPYFEVALDVGHSLKDSGALSARGRAEFEFNRDLALQLAKAMRVRDLQVREVNFDGRIASLAQRPLVAAGSGLFVSVHHDSIDAEFLLPWTWRGRPATHTVVKRGFGLFVSARNPDLDTSLRCAVLMGRMLRRAGFAPTPWHARKHLAADADNGVWFYDTLLVLGSTTLPAVLLEAGVIRHRDEELELLDPRRQSRMADALATATAACLSVSRKPVAAP
;
A
#
# COMPACT_ATOMS: atom_id res chain seq x y z
N MET A 1 -20.01 65.73 -52.41
CA MET A 1 -18.82 65.24 -51.66
C MET A 1 -19.30 64.16 -50.71
N LEU A 2 -19.14 62.88 -51.04
CA LEU A 2 -19.60 61.73 -50.28
C LEU A 2 -18.36 60.95 -49.79
N HIS A 3 -18.09 61.02 -48.49
CA HIS A 3 -17.02 60.24 -47.82
C HIS A 3 -17.60 58.89 -47.47
N ARG A 4 -17.04 57.83 -48.08
CA ARG A 4 -17.32 56.42 -47.80
C ARG A 4 -16.39 55.94 -46.67
N TYR A 5 -16.92 55.66 -45.49
CA TYR A 5 -16.19 54.96 -44.41
C TYR A 5 -16.19 53.45 -44.72
N ARG A 6 -14.99 52.88 -44.94
CA ARG A 6 -14.73 51.43 -44.99
C ARG A 6 -14.54 50.92 -43.59
N GLN A 7 -15.50 50.25 -43.03
CA GLN A 7 -15.35 49.52 -41.76
C GLN A 7 -14.58 48.23 -42.03
N TRP A 8 -13.41 48.07 -41.35
CA TRP A 8 -12.63 46.84 -41.29
C TRP A 8 -13.12 46.02 -40.14
N TRP A 9 -13.74 44.87 -40.39
CA TRP A 9 -14.05 43.88 -39.39
C TRP A 9 -12.79 43.01 -39.16
N LEU A 10 -12.10 43.20 -38.04
CA LEU A 10 -11.04 42.32 -37.55
C LEU A 10 -11.73 41.13 -36.84
N CYS A 11 -11.81 39.99 -37.53
CA CYS A 11 -12.15 38.71 -36.90
C CYS A 11 -11.01 38.26 -36.00
N PHE A 12 -11.20 38.40 -34.71
CA PHE A 12 -10.32 37.80 -33.70
C PHE A 12 -10.64 36.30 -33.61
N PHE A 13 -9.85 35.47 -34.29
CA PHE A 13 -9.89 34.02 -34.04
C PHE A 13 -9.21 33.74 -32.71
N LEU A 14 -10.03 33.50 -31.66
CA LEU A 14 -9.57 32.91 -30.41
C LEU A 14 -9.22 31.43 -30.69
N LEU A 15 -7.92 31.16 -30.87
CA LEU A 15 -7.37 29.81 -30.80
C LEU A 15 -7.50 29.31 -29.36
N LEU A 16 -8.54 28.56 -29.08
CA LEU A 16 -8.67 27.72 -27.89
C LEU A 16 -7.60 26.62 -27.97
N ALA A 17 -6.40 26.89 -27.40
CA ALA A 17 -5.41 25.86 -27.16
C ALA A 17 -6.06 24.84 -26.20
N ARG A 18 -6.55 23.73 -26.75
CA ARG A 18 -6.84 22.53 -25.95
C ARG A 18 -5.51 22.09 -25.36
N GLY A 19 -5.28 22.45 -24.09
CA GLY A 19 -4.21 21.88 -23.32
C GLY A 19 -4.38 20.37 -23.37
N ALA A 20 -3.41 19.66 -23.93
CA ALA A 20 -3.31 18.21 -23.80
C ALA A 20 -3.27 17.93 -22.29
N GLY A 21 -4.39 17.45 -21.74
CA GLY A 21 -4.48 17.10 -20.35
C GLY A 21 -3.43 16.05 -20.05
N ALA A 22 -2.39 16.41 -19.32
CA ALA A 22 -1.43 15.44 -18.82
C ALA A 22 -2.25 14.38 -18.05
N SER A 23 -2.06 13.11 -18.40
CA SER A 23 -2.68 12.01 -17.65
C SER A 23 -2.36 12.21 -16.18
N PRO A 24 -3.34 12.08 -15.26
CA PRO A 24 -3.08 12.35 -13.85
C PRO A 24 -1.96 11.41 -13.36
N TYR A 25 -0.86 12.00 -12.91
CA TYR A 25 0.24 11.26 -12.33
C TYR A 25 -0.13 10.86 -10.90
N PHE A 26 -0.15 9.57 -10.63
CA PHE A 26 -0.34 9.05 -9.28
C PHE A 26 1.02 8.77 -8.65
N GLU A 27 1.24 9.30 -7.45
CA GLU A 27 2.49 9.07 -6.73
C GLU A 27 2.52 7.70 -6.09
N VAL A 28 1.36 7.20 -5.66
CA VAL A 28 1.22 5.89 -4.99
C VAL A 28 0.08 5.11 -5.63
N ALA A 29 0.35 3.87 -6.01
CA ALA A 29 -0.69 2.86 -6.23
C ALA A 29 -0.83 2.07 -4.92
N LEU A 30 -1.96 2.22 -4.26
CA LEU A 30 -2.28 1.54 -3.01
C LEU A 30 -3.19 0.36 -3.31
N ASP A 31 -2.70 -0.85 -3.06
CA ASP A 31 -3.37 -2.11 -3.36
C ASP A 31 -3.94 -2.74 -2.08
N VAL A 32 -5.18 -3.21 -2.17
CA VAL A 32 -5.82 -4.03 -1.13
C VAL A 32 -5.57 -5.50 -1.44
N GLY A 33 -4.80 -6.18 -0.60
CA GLY A 33 -4.51 -7.61 -0.72
C GLY A 33 -5.76 -8.47 -0.72
N HIS A 34 -5.69 -9.63 -1.39
CA HIS A 34 -6.81 -10.56 -1.56
C HIS A 34 -7.97 -10.00 -2.40
N SER A 35 -9.15 -10.63 -2.36
CA SER A 35 -10.33 -10.21 -3.13
C SER A 35 -11.61 -10.78 -2.52
N LEU A 36 -12.78 -10.41 -3.05
CA LEU A 36 -14.05 -11.02 -2.65
C LEU A 36 -14.14 -12.52 -3.03
N LYS A 37 -13.41 -12.94 -4.07
CA LYS A 37 -13.38 -14.34 -4.54
C LYS A 37 -12.38 -15.19 -3.74
N ASP A 38 -11.26 -14.61 -3.38
CA ASP A 38 -10.20 -15.22 -2.56
C ASP A 38 -9.88 -14.25 -1.42
N SER A 39 -10.58 -14.43 -0.32
CA SER A 39 -10.59 -13.47 0.78
C SER A 39 -9.39 -13.58 1.74
N GLY A 40 -8.41 -14.44 1.43
CA GLY A 40 -7.25 -14.68 2.27
C GLY A 40 -7.54 -15.52 3.51
N ALA A 41 -6.71 -15.36 4.52
CA ALA A 41 -6.86 -16.07 5.78
C ALA A 41 -8.11 -15.60 6.56
N LEU A 42 -8.61 -16.47 7.43
CA LEU A 42 -9.61 -16.10 8.43
C LEU A 42 -8.92 -15.70 9.73
N SER A 43 -9.38 -14.65 10.36
CA SER A 43 -8.91 -14.21 11.67
C SER A 43 -9.27 -15.21 12.78
N ALA A 44 -8.78 -14.99 13.99
CA ALA A 44 -9.10 -15.83 15.15
C ALA A 44 -10.62 -15.89 15.43
N ARG A 45 -11.38 -14.87 15.01
CA ARG A 45 -12.84 -14.79 15.17
C ARG A 45 -13.62 -14.98 13.87
N GLY A 46 -12.93 -15.35 12.77
CA GLY A 46 -13.55 -15.73 11.50
C GLY A 46 -13.82 -14.59 10.52
N ARG A 47 -13.26 -13.39 10.75
CA ARG A 47 -13.31 -12.30 9.78
C ARG A 47 -12.25 -12.52 8.71
N ALA A 48 -12.59 -12.25 7.44
CA ALA A 48 -11.69 -12.45 6.31
C ALA A 48 -10.57 -11.39 6.26
N GLU A 49 -9.36 -11.78 5.85
CA GLU A 49 -8.19 -10.90 5.72
C GLU A 49 -8.45 -9.72 4.79
N PHE A 50 -9.12 -9.94 3.65
CA PHE A 50 -9.49 -8.87 2.72
C PHE A 50 -10.21 -7.69 3.40
N GLU A 51 -11.05 -7.97 4.38
CA GLU A 51 -11.78 -6.92 5.09
C GLU A 51 -10.86 -6.08 5.99
N PHE A 52 -9.87 -6.71 6.65
CA PHE A 52 -8.85 -5.98 7.42
C PHE A 52 -7.96 -5.14 6.49
N ASN A 53 -7.55 -5.73 5.36
CA ASN A 53 -6.72 -5.04 4.36
C ASN A 53 -7.41 -3.79 3.84
N ARG A 54 -8.70 -3.92 3.49
CA ARG A 54 -9.52 -2.81 2.98
C ARG A 54 -9.70 -1.71 4.02
N ASP A 55 -10.02 -2.06 5.26
CA ASP A 55 -10.23 -1.07 6.32
C ASP A 55 -8.96 -0.22 6.56
N LEU A 56 -7.80 -0.87 6.66
CA LEU A 56 -6.54 -0.16 6.82
C LEU A 56 -6.17 0.65 5.57
N ALA A 57 -6.37 0.11 4.37
CA ALA A 57 -6.07 0.79 3.11
C ALA A 57 -6.92 2.07 2.95
N LEU A 58 -8.19 2.06 3.34
CA LEU A 58 -9.04 3.26 3.36
C LEU A 58 -8.49 4.35 4.28
N GLN A 59 -8.04 4.00 5.48
CA GLN A 59 -7.38 4.95 6.39
C GLN A 59 -6.07 5.46 5.82
N LEU A 60 -5.28 4.59 5.21
CA LEU A 60 -3.98 4.94 4.62
C LEU A 60 -4.15 5.86 3.40
N ALA A 61 -5.10 5.58 2.51
CA ALA A 61 -5.42 6.46 1.37
C ALA A 61 -5.83 7.87 1.86
N LYS A 62 -6.65 7.94 2.90
CA LYS A 62 -7.02 9.22 3.51
C LYS A 62 -5.80 9.96 4.08
N ALA A 63 -4.94 9.27 4.85
CA ALA A 63 -3.75 9.86 5.45
C ALA A 63 -2.72 10.32 4.40
N MET A 64 -2.60 9.60 3.27
CA MET A 64 -1.76 9.99 2.14
C MET A 64 -2.29 11.25 1.45
N ARG A 65 -3.60 11.33 1.19
CA ARG A 65 -4.23 12.51 0.56
C ARG A 65 -4.12 13.77 1.42
N VAL A 66 -4.18 13.65 2.75
CA VAL A 66 -3.93 14.78 3.68
C VAL A 66 -2.49 15.32 3.54
N ARG A 67 -1.58 14.55 2.97
CA ARG A 67 -0.19 14.92 2.68
C ARG A 67 0.04 15.24 1.19
N ASP A 68 -1.04 15.57 0.48
CA ASP A 68 -1.05 15.93 -0.95
C ASP A 68 -0.51 14.83 -1.88
N LEU A 69 -0.46 13.58 -1.42
CA LEU A 69 -0.10 12.45 -2.28
C LEU A 69 -1.29 12.04 -3.15
N GLN A 70 -1.05 11.94 -4.47
CA GLN A 70 -2.04 11.41 -5.42
C GLN A 70 -2.06 9.89 -5.33
N VAL A 71 -3.18 9.33 -4.85
CA VAL A 71 -3.34 7.89 -4.58
C VAL A 71 -4.23 7.25 -5.64
N ARG A 72 -3.67 6.28 -6.37
CA ARG A 72 -4.42 5.36 -7.22
C ARG A 72 -4.88 4.18 -6.36
N GLU A 73 -6.17 4.00 -6.23
CA GLU A 73 -6.76 2.87 -5.53
C GLU A 73 -6.76 1.62 -6.42
N VAL A 74 -6.14 0.55 -5.94
CA VAL A 74 -6.08 -0.75 -6.62
C VAL A 74 -6.85 -1.76 -5.80
N ASN A 75 -7.85 -2.40 -6.40
CA ASN A 75 -8.63 -3.48 -5.80
C ASN A 75 -9.40 -3.12 -4.51
N PHE A 76 -9.76 -1.87 -4.30
CA PHE A 76 -10.53 -1.45 -3.11
C PHE A 76 -11.95 -2.05 -3.07
N ASP A 77 -12.51 -2.37 -4.22
CA ASP A 77 -13.80 -3.07 -4.36
C ASP A 77 -13.68 -4.61 -4.27
N GLY A 78 -12.46 -5.15 -4.21
CA GLY A 78 -12.18 -6.58 -4.08
C GLY A 78 -12.46 -7.40 -5.34
N ARG A 79 -12.58 -6.77 -6.52
CA ARG A 79 -12.96 -7.46 -7.77
C ARG A 79 -11.78 -7.97 -8.58
N ILE A 80 -10.56 -7.50 -8.29
CA ILE A 80 -9.34 -7.93 -8.98
C ILE A 80 -8.81 -9.21 -8.32
N ALA A 81 -9.29 -10.36 -8.78
CA ALA A 81 -8.86 -11.66 -8.27
C ALA A 81 -7.47 -12.10 -8.79
N SER A 82 -7.08 -11.63 -9.98
CA SER A 82 -5.78 -11.98 -10.58
C SER A 82 -4.65 -11.14 -10.00
N LEU A 83 -3.66 -11.79 -9.40
CA LEU A 83 -2.46 -11.11 -8.88
C LEU A 83 -1.69 -10.36 -9.97
N ALA A 84 -1.65 -10.90 -11.20
CA ALA A 84 -0.95 -10.28 -12.32
C ALA A 84 -1.65 -9.00 -12.84
N GLN A 85 -2.94 -8.82 -12.60
CA GLN A 85 -3.66 -7.61 -13.01
C GLN A 85 -3.39 -6.41 -12.11
N ARG A 86 -3.05 -6.62 -10.84
CA ARG A 86 -2.84 -5.53 -9.87
C ARG A 86 -1.68 -4.61 -10.25
N PRO A 87 -0.47 -5.13 -10.61
CA PRO A 87 0.61 -4.30 -11.12
C PRO A 87 0.26 -3.54 -12.40
N LEU A 88 -0.58 -4.12 -13.28
CA LEU A 88 -1.02 -3.46 -14.50
C LEU A 88 -1.92 -2.25 -14.20
N VAL A 89 -2.84 -2.38 -13.25
CA VAL A 89 -3.68 -1.25 -12.79
C VAL A 89 -2.82 -0.18 -12.11
N ALA A 90 -1.75 -0.57 -11.45
CA ALA A 90 -0.82 0.33 -10.76
C ALA A 90 0.12 1.08 -11.73
N ALA A 91 0.24 0.64 -12.98
CA ALA A 91 1.21 1.18 -13.94
C ALA A 91 1.12 2.72 -14.08
N GLY A 92 2.29 3.38 -14.19
CA GLY A 92 2.39 4.83 -14.27
C GLY A 92 2.30 5.55 -12.92
N SER A 93 2.28 4.84 -11.80
CA SER A 93 2.46 5.41 -10.45
C SER A 93 3.93 5.45 -10.05
N GLY A 94 4.26 6.16 -8.97
CA GLY A 94 5.64 6.29 -8.47
C GLY A 94 6.07 5.19 -7.50
N LEU A 95 5.13 4.59 -6.76
CA LEU A 95 5.36 3.53 -5.78
C LEU A 95 4.13 2.62 -5.72
N PHE A 96 4.36 1.31 -5.65
CA PHE A 96 3.32 0.32 -5.37
C PHE A 96 3.38 -0.11 -3.91
N VAL A 97 2.27 0.03 -3.18
CA VAL A 97 2.13 -0.42 -1.79
C VAL A 97 0.95 -1.38 -1.68
N SER A 98 1.22 -2.63 -1.33
CA SER A 98 0.17 -3.63 -1.10
C SER A 98 -0.07 -3.83 0.40
N VAL A 99 -1.32 -3.73 0.83
CA VAL A 99 -1.71 -3.86 2.24
C VAL A 99 -2.29 -5.24 2.49
N HIS A 100 -1.68 -5.95 3.43
CA HIS A 100 -2.06 -7.28 3.90
C HIS A 100 -2.10 -7.35 5.42
N HIS A 101 -2.66 -8.43 5.92
CA HIS A 101 -2.57 -8.85 7.32
C HIS A 101 -2.18 -10.32 7.38
N ASP A 102 -1.20 -10.59 8.18
CA ASP A 102 -0.51 -11.87 8.23
C ASP A 102 -1.32 -12.98 8.94
N SER A 103 -0.93 -14.19 8.64
CA SER A 103 -1.41 -15.41 9.27
C SER A 103 -0.23 -16.19 9.86
N ILE A 104 -0.45 -17.46 10.20
CA ILE A 104 0.56 -18.36 10.72
C ILE A 104 0.29 -19.77 10.21
N ASP A 105 1.34 -20.60 10.13
CA ASP A 105 1.23 -22.01 9.74
C ASP A 105 0.32 -22.80 10.70
N ALA A 106 -0.37 -23.80 10.17
CA ALA A 106 -1.39 -24.55 10.89
C ALA A 106 -0.86 -25.23 12.17
N GLU A 107 0.42 -25.61 12.19
CA GLU A 107 1.08 -26.26 13.33
C GLU A 107 1.16 -25.37 14.59
N PHE A 108 1.02 -24.03 14.43
CA PHE A 108 1.05 -23.05 15.52
C PHE A 108 -0.34 -22.57 15.90
N LEU A 109 -1.40 -23.19 15.37
CA LEU A 109 -2.78 -22.85 15.69
C LEU A 109 -3.26 -23.69 16.85
N LEU A 110 -3.85 -23.03 17.84
CA LEU A 110 -4.49 -23.62 18.98
C LEU A 110 -6.01 -23.63 18.80
N PRO A 111 -6.71 -24.73 19.13
CA PRO A 111 -8.15 -24.76 19.06
C PRO A 111 -8.77 -23.91 20.17
N TRP A 112 -9.91 -23.28 19.89
CA TRP A 112 -10.75 -22.63 20.86
C TRP A 112 -12.22 -22.62 20.40
N THR A 113 -13.11 -22.10 21.22
CA THR A 113 -14.51 -21.90 20.85
C THR A 113 -14.84 -20.42 20.86
N TRP A 114 -15.35 -19.91 19.74
CA TRP A 114 -15.83 -18.54 19.62
C TRP A 114 -17.32 -18.54 19.30
N ARG A 115 -18.14 -17.92 20.15
CA ARG A 115 -19.62 -17.88 20.02
C ARG A 115 -20.25 -19.27 19.75
N GLY A 116 -19.80 -20.29 20.47
CA GLY A 116 -20.28 -21.65 20.32
C GLY A 116 -19.83 -22.42 19.09
N ARG A 117 -18.91 -21.85 18.28
CA ARG A 117 -18.36 -22.50 17.08
C ARG A 117 -16.88 -22.81 17.26
N PRO A 118 -16.40 -23.97 16.74
CA PRO A 118 -14.99 -24.27 16.71
C PRO A 118 -14.24 -23.20 15.90
N ALA A 119 -13.11 -22.73 16.42
CA ALA A 119 -12.21 -21.77 15.79
C ALA A 119 -10.77 -22.10 16.16
N THR A 120 -9.82 -21.40 15.54
CA THR A 120 -8.39 -21.54 15.85
C THR A 120 -7.74 -20.17 16.00
N HIS A 121 -6.74 -20.09 16.87
CA HIS A 121 -5.97 -18.88 17.11
C HIS A 121 -4.50 -19.20 17.36
N THR A 122 -3.66 -18.18 17.39
CA THR A 122 -2.28 -18.24 17.87
C THR A 122 -2.04 -17.26 19.01
N VAL A 123 -0.95 -17.46 19.75
CA VAL A 123 -0.43 -16.53 20.77
C VAL A 123 1.08 -16.26 20.57
N VAL A 124 1.69 -16.90 19.55
CA VAL A 124 3.15 -16.88 19.40
C VAL A 124 3.64 -15.89 18.33
N LYS A 125 2.83 -15.52 17.37
CA LYS A 125 3.20 -14.59 16.29
C LYS A 125 2.32 -13.34 16.36
N ARG A 126 2.94 -12.18 16.47
CA ARG A 126 2.28 -10.87 16.40
C ARG A 126 3.26 -9.81 15.85
N GLY A 127 2.73 -8.66 15.46
CA GLY A 127 3.51 -7.54 14.95
C GLY A 127 3.52 -7.46 13.43
N PHE A 128 4.05 -6.34 12.89
CA PHE A 128 4.07 -6.08 11.46
C PHE A 128 5.29 -6.69 10.76
N GLY A 129 5.20 -6.83 9.45
CA GLY A 129 6.30 -7.12 8.53
C GLY A 129 6.20 -6.30 7.25
N LEU A 130 7.33 -6.04 6.62
CA LEU A 130 7.44 -5.37 5.33
C LEU A 130 8.24 -6.26 4.39
N PHE A 131 7.74 -6.45 3.18
CA PHE A 131 8.39 -7.28 2.18
C PHE A 131 8.76 -6.50 0.94
N VAL A 132 9.93 -6.81 0.42
CA VAL A 132 10.44 -6.37 -0.89
C VAL A 132 10.91 -7.59 -1.67
N SER A 133 11.08 -7.46 -2.99
CA SER A 133 11.60 -8.54 -3.82
C SER A 133 12.92 -8.13 -4.46
N ALA A 134 13.93 -8.98 -4.36
CA ALA A 134 15.19 -8.81 -5.07
C ALA A 134 15.03 -8.90 -6.60
N ARG A 135 13.88 -9.41 -7.07
CA ARG A 135 13.52 -9.44 -8.50
C ARG A 135 12.90 -8.14 -8.99
N ASN A 136 12.58 -7.20 -8.09
CA ASN A 136 12.02 -5.92 -8.49
C ASN A 136 13.12 -5.06 -9.18
N PRO A 137 12.86 -4.49 -10.36
CA PRO A 137 13.88 -3.72 -11.10
C PRO A 137 14.31 -2.42 -10.38
N ASP A 138 13.47 -1.89 -9.48
CA ASP A 138 13.84 -0.74 -8.62
C ASP A 138 13.88 -1.16 -7.14
N LEU A 139 14.74 -2.14 -6.86
CA LEU A 139 14.96 -2.66 -5.51
C LEU A 139 15.47 -1.58 -4.55
N ASP A 140 16.34 -0.70 -5.00
CA ASP A 140 16.94 0.35 -4.14
C ASP A 140 15.87 1.30 -3.60
N THR A 141 14.92 1.73 -4.44
CA THR A 141 13.80 2.55 -3.99
C THR A 141 12.83 1.75 -3.12
N SER A 142 12.56 0.49 -3.47
CA SER A 142 11.72 -0.41 -2.66
C SER A 142 12.27 -0.57 -1.25
N LEU A 143 13.55 -0.87 -1.12
CA LEU A 143 14.25 -1.00 0.18
C LEU A 143 14.21 0.30 0.98
N ARG A 144 14.56 1.43 0.34
CA ARG A 144 14.53 2.73 1.00
C ARG A 144 13.14 3.06 1.55
N CYS A 145 12.08 2.83 0.76
CA CYS A 145 10.71 3.07 1.20
C CYS A 145 10.31 2.13 2.34
N ALA A 146 10.61 0.83 2.22
CA ALA A 146 10.29 -0.16 3.24
C ALA A 146 10.98 0.15 4.58
N VAL A 147 12.28 0.50 4.55
CA VAL A 147 13.04 0.87 5.77
C VAL A 147 12.47 2.13 6.42
N LEU A 148 12.09 3.14 5.64
CA LEU A 148 11.44 4.34 6.18
C LEU A 148 10.07 4.01 6.80
N MET A 149 9.27 3.16 6.16
CA MET A 149 8.00 2.68 6.71
C MET A 149 8.20 1.94 8.03
N GLY A 150 9.15 1.01 8.10
CA GLY A 150 9.46 0.27 9.32
C GLY A 150 9.92 1.18 10.47
N ARG A 151 10.79 2.15 10.19
CA ARG A 151 11.24 3.15 11.17
C ARG A 151 10.09 4.00 11.71
N MET A 152 9.20 4.45 10.84
CA MET A 152 8.05 5.27 11.25
C MET A 152 7.01 4.45 12.02
N LEU A 153 6.77 3.20 11.65
CA LEU A 153 5.94 2.27 12.41
C LEU A 153 6.49 2.05 13.83
N ARG A 154 7.78 1.79 13.97
CA ARG A 154 8.43 1.64 15.28
C ARG A 154 8.33 2.91 16.14
N ARG A 155 8.55 4.09 15.54
CA ARG A 155 8.37 5.38 16.23
C ARG A 155 6.92 5.60 16.68
N ALA A 156 5.95 5.08 15.95
CA ALA A 156 4.54 5.12 16.31
C ALA A 156 4.13 4.04 17.34
N GLY A 157 5.10 3.25 17.86
CA GLY A 157 4.89 2.25 18.90
C GLY A 157 4.48 0.87 18.39
N PHE A 158 4.60 0.60 17.07
CA PHE A 158 4.41 -0.74 16.52
C PHE A 158 5.70 -1.56 16.57
N ALA A 159 5.59 -2.85 16.91
CA ALA A 159 6.72 -3.76 16.90
C ALA A 159 6.74 -4.59 15.61
N PRO A 160 7.91 -4.75 14.95
CA PRO A 160 8.03 -5.73 13.89
C PRO A 160 7.96 -7.15 14.47
N THR A 161 7.42 -8.09 13.69
CA THR A 161 7.47 -9.49 14.07
C THR A 161 8.82 -10.11 13.73
N PRO A 162 9.49 -10.77 14.68
CA PRO A 162 10.71 -11.53 14.38
C PRO A 162 10.44 -12.85 13.66
N TRP A 163 9.18 -13.23 13.54
CA TRP A 163 8.75 -14.52 13.01
C TRP A 163 9.19 -14.76 11.56
N HIS A 164 9.28 -13.71 10.77
CA HIS A 164 9.68 -13.81 9.36
C HIS A 164 11.11 -14.29 9.16
N ALA A 165 12.00 -14.10 10.14
CA ALA A 165 13.38 -14.64 10.12
C ALA A 165 13.44 -16.16 9.94
N ARG A 166 12.35 -16.89 10.22
CA ARG A 166 12.29 -18.34 10.04
C ARG A 166 12.24 -18.78 8.57
N LYS A 167 11.78 -17.90 7.67
CA LYS A 167 11.52 -18.24 6.26
C LYS A 167 12.13 -17.25 5.26
N HIS A 168 12.52 -16.07 5.72
CA HIS A 168 12.92 -14.96 4.84
C HIS A 168 14.28 -14.39 5.24
N LEU A 169 15.07 -14.00 4.25
CA LEU A 169 16.29 -13.27 4.45
C LEU A 169 15.96 -11.84 4.89
N ALA A 170 16.65 -11.37 5.94
CA ALA A 170 16.47 -10.00 6.39
C ALA A 170 17.12 -9.00 5.42
N ALA A 171 16.39 -7.96 5.06
CA ALA A 171 16.93 -6.75 4.45
C ALA A 171 17.25 -5.70 5.52
N ASP A 172 16.39 -5.55 6.52
CA ASP A 172 16.58 -4.74 7.73
C ASP A 172 15.67 -5.29 8.84
N ALA A 173 16.18 -6.27 9.60
CA ALA A 173 15.42 -6.98 10.63
C ALA A 173 14.91 -6.04 11.74
N ASP A 174 15.70 -5.03 12.13
CA ASP A 174 15.33 -4.07 13.17
C ASP A 174 14.09 -3.25 12.77
N ASN A 175 13.93 -2.97 11.49
CA ASN A 175 12.80 -2.26 10.94
C ASN A 175 11.74 -3.19 10.32
N GLY A 176 11.88 -4.51 10.49
CA GLY A 176 10.93 -5.51 10.04
C GLY A 176 10.87 -5.69 8.52
N VAL A 177 11.98 -5.45 7.80
CA VAL A 177 12.04 -5.54 6.34
C VAL A 177 12.71 -6.84 5.90
N TRP A 178 12.05 -7.58 5.02
CA TRP A 178 12.43 -8.92 4.59
C TRP A 178 12.38 -9.07 3.07
N PHE A 179 13.22 -9.94 2.50
CA PHE A 179 13.11 -10.35 1.10
C PHE A 179 12.06 -11.46 0.93
N TYR A 180 11.20 -11.32 -0.09
CA TYR A 180 10.24 -12.35 -0.47
C TYR A 180 10.03 -12.38 -1.99
N ASP A 181 10.84 -13.14 -2.70
CA ASP A 181 10.95 -13.14 -4.16
C ASP A 181 9.82 -13.89 -4.88
N THR A 182 9.04 -14.69 -4.16
CA THR A 182 7.90 -15.43 -4.74
C THR A 182 6.59 -14.66 -4.67
N LEU A 183 6.53 -13.49 -4.03
CA LEU A 183 5.36 -12.63 -4.06
C LEU A 183 5.22 -11.97 -5.44
N LEU A 184 4.26 -12.49 -6.22
CA LEU A 184 4.07 -12.09 -7.61
C LEU A 184 3.90 -10.58 -7.76
N VAL A 185 3.11 -9.95 -6.92
CA VAL A 185 2.82 -8.51 -6.99
C VAL A 185 4.07 -7.62 -6.81
N LEU A 186 5.09 -8.10 -6.09
CA LEU A 186 6.34 -7.37 -5.87
C LEU A 186 7.34 -7.57 -7.02
N GLY A 187 7.44 -8.80 -7.54
CA GLY A 187 8.41 -9.14 -8.57
C GLY A 187 7.95 -8.87 -9.99
N SER A 188 6.64 -8.72 -10.24
CA SER A 188 6.07 -8.51 -11.58
C SER A 188 5.77 -7.06 -11.95
N THR A 189 5.93 -6.14 -11.00
CA THR A 189 5.79 -4.70 -11.28
C THR A 189 7.13 -4.07 -11.66
N THR A 190 7.10 -3.06 -12.53
CA THR A 190 8.26 -2.22 -12.84
C THR A 190 8.41 -1.05 -11.87
N LEU A 191 7.41 -0.83 -11.00
CA LEU A 191 7.44 0.19 -9.98
C LEU A 191 8.25 -0.29 -8.77
N PRO A 192 8.92 0.59 -8.02
CA PRO A 192 9.35 0.24 -6.67
C PRO A 192 8.15 -0.26 -5.87
N ALA A 193 8.31 -1.33 -5.10
CA ALA A 193 7.18 -2.02 -4.50
C ALA A 193 7.47 -2.49 -3.07
N VAL A 194 6.49 -2.31 -2.19
CA VAL A 194 6.50 -2.76 -0.80
C VAL A 194 5.18 -3.45 -0.48
N LEU A 195 5.22 -4.61 0.16
CA LEU A 195 4.05 -5.24 0.76
C LEU A 195 4.14 -5.12 2.28
N LEU A 196 3.07 -4.64 2.88
CA LEU A 196 2.89 -4.53 4.32
C LEU A 196 2.04 -5.69 4.83
N GLU A 197 2.55 -6.42 5.81
CA GLU A 197 1.77 -7.24 6.72
C GLU A 197 1.54 -6.45 8.02
N ALA A 198 0.34 -5.91 8.22
CA ALA A 198 0.07 -4.90 9.25
C ALA A 198 -0.04 -5.45 10.69
N GLY A 199 -0.12 -6.77 10.81
CA GLY A 199 -0.24 -7.53 12.04
C GLY A 199 -0.83 -8.90 11.75
N VAL A 200 -0.99 -9.73 12.77
CA VAL A 200 -1.38 -11.15 12.63
C VAL A 200 -2.84 -11.35 13.04
N ILE A 201 -3.74 -11.53 12.06
CA ILE A 201 -5.18 -11.70 12.31
C ILE A 201 -5.53 -13.01 13.05
N ARG A 202 -4.65 -14.00 13.01
CA ARG A 202 -4.81 -15.26 13.79
C ARG A 202 -4.42 -15.09 15.26
N HIS A 203 -3.71 -14.04 15.65
CA HIS A 203 -3.42 -13.76 17.03
C HIS A 203 -4.66 -13.14 17.70
N ARG A 204 -5.30 -13.88 18.63
CA ARG A 204 -6.63 -13.53 19.14
C ARG A 204 -6.74 -12.17 19.84
N ASP A 205 -5.63 -11.68 20.40
CA ASP A 205 -5.60 -10.38 21.08
C ASP A 205 -5.23 -9.28 20.09
N GLU A 206 -4.24 -9.52 19.20
CA GLU A 206 -3.85 -8.55 18.17
C GLU A 206 -4.98 -8.32 17.15
N GLU A 207 -5.79 -9.34 16.82
CA GLU A 207 -6.97 -9.17 15.97
C GLU A 207 -7.87 -8.03 16.46
N LEU A 208 -8.11 -7.93 17.77
CA LEU A 208 -8.93 -6.85 18.34
C LEU A 208 -8.25 -5.49 18.23
N GLU A 209 -6.94 -5.45 18.41
CA GLU A 209 -6.15 -4.25 18.20
C GLU A 209 -6.20 -3.80 16.73
N LEU A 210 -6.14 -4.75 15.77
CA LEU A 210 -6.21 -4.48 14.33
C LEU A 210 -7.57 -3.89 13.91
N LEU A 211 -8.62 -4.19 14.65
CA LEU A 211 -9.96 -3.63 14.45
C LEU A 211 -10.15 -2.25 15.09
N ASP A 212 -9.25 -1.80 15.97
CA ASP A 212 -9.36 -0.48 16.61
C ASP A 212 -9.08 0.66 15.58
N PRO A 213 -10.05 1.53 15.30
CA PRO A 213 -9.86 2.64 14.36
C PRO A 213 -8.74 3.60 14.75
N ARG A 214 -8.47 3.76 16.06
CA ARG A 214 -7.37 4.62 16.56
C ARG A 214 -6.01 4.01 16.23
N ARG A 215 -5.88 2.68 16.37
CA ARG A 215 -4.67 1.97 15.96
C ARG A 215 -4.47 2.05 14.45
N GLN A 216 -5.52 1.83 13.67
CA GLN A 216 -5.48 1.93 12.20
C GLN A 216 -5.06 3.33 11.76
N SER A 217 -5.66 4.38 12.32
CA SER A 217 -5.31 5.77 11.99
C SER A 217 -3.84 6.07 12.33
N ARG A 218 -3.35 5.67 13.50
CA ARG A 218 -1.95 5.86 13.91
C ARG A 218 -0.97 5.14 12.98
N MET A 219 -1.31 3.90 12.54
CA MET A 219 -0.50 3.15 11.58
C MET A 219 -0.52 3.82 10.20
N ALA A 220 -1.68 4.24 9.73
CA ALA A 220 -1.87 4.94 8.47
C ALA A 220 -1.07 6.26 8.42
N ASP A 221 -1.08 7.04 9.50
CA ASP A 221 -0.31 8.28 9.61
C ASP A 221 1.20 8.04 9.53
N ALA A 222 1.70 7.01 10.21
CA ALA A 222 3.11 6.63 10.17
C ALA A 222 3.55 6.21 8.76
N LEU A 223 2.75 5.36 8.11
CA LEU A 223 3.01 4.89 6.75
C LEU A 223 2.92 6.00 5.71
N ALA A 224 1.92 6.88 5.79
CA ALA A 224 1.76 8.01 4.88
C ALA A 224 2.93 9.00 5.00
N THR A 225 3.41 9.25 6.24
CA THR A 225 4.58 10.10 6.49
C THR A 225 5.85 9.48 5.88
N ALA A 226 6.06 8.17 6.05
CA ALA A 226 7.19 7.45 5.46
C ALA A 226 7.14 7.47 3.93
N THR A 227 5.96 7.27 3.35
CA THR A 227 5.75 7.29 1.90
C THR A 227 6.07 8.66 1.32
N ALA A 228 5.55 9.74 1.92
CA ALA A 228 5.85 11.10 1.48
C ALA A 228 7.35 11.41 1.55
N ALA A 229 8.04 11.01 2.64
CA ALA A 229 9.47 11.18 2.79
C ALA A 229 10.26 10.36 1.76
N CYS A 230 9.85 9.12 1.47
CA CYS A 230 10.50 8.29 0.45
C CYS A 230 10.41 8.92 -0.94
N LEU A 231 9.22 9.36 -1.34
CA LEU A 231 8.98 9.93 -2.66
C LEU A 231 9.62 11.30 -2.85
N SER A 232 9.77 12.10 -1.78
CA SER A 232 10.45 13.40 -1.85
C SER A 232 11.93 13.28 -2.22
N VAL A 233 12.60 12.22 -1.77
CA VAL A 233 14.00 11.93 -2.12
C VAL A 233 14.14 11.49 -3.59
N SER A 234 13.12 10.83 -4.13
CA SER A 234 13.11 10.37 -5.54
C SER A 234 12.82 11.51 -6.53
N ARG A 235 12.26 12.61 -6.07
CA ARG A 235 12.09 13.87 -6.83
C ARG A 235 13.41 14.66 -6.83
N LYS A 236 14.47 14.17 -7.50
CA LYS A 236 15.62 15.02 -7.80
C LYS A 236 15.10 16.23 -8.60
N PRO A 237 15.50 17.47 -8.26
CA PRO A 237 15.20 18.59 -9.12
C PRO A 237 15.83 18.28 -10.48
N VAL A 238 15.02 18.34 -11.56
CA VAL A 238 15.55 18.46 -12.90
C VAL A 238 16.40 19.72 -12.84
N ALA A 239 17.75 19.58 -12.98
CA ALA A 239 18.64 20.73 -13.10
C ALA A 239 18.08 21.55 -14.25
N ALA A 240 17.73 22.81 -13.97
CA ALA A 240 17.36 23.75 -15.01
C ALA A 240 18.53 23.88 -15.99
N PRO A 241 18.27 23.96 -17.30
CA PRO A 241 19.31 24.08 -18.34
C PRO A 241 20.15 25.32 -18.17
#